data_c0ebba444d4854f46ee58b04cd48086d
#
_entry.id   c0ebba444d4854f46ee58b04cd48086d
#
_cell.length_a   1.000
_cell.length_b   1.000
_cell.length_c   1.000
_cell.angle_alpha   90.00
_cell.angle_beta   90.00
_cell.angle_gamma   90.00
#
_symmetry.space_group_name_H-M   'P 1'
#
loop_
_entity.id
_entity.type
_entity.pdbx_description
1 polymer ?
#
loop_
_entity_poly.entity_id
_entity_poly.type
_entity_poly.pdbx_seq_one_letter_code
_entity_poly.pdbx_strand_id
1 'polypeptide(L)'
;MQEILDNEGLDFFLHLEGKIGAELDYDKTVIATGGSMVLSENAMENLRKNGKVVFIDVDLDEIKRRVTNIKTRGIAFGKGETLDDVYRVRYPLYKKLSLIHI
;
A
#
# COMPACT_ATOMS: atom_id res chain seq x y z
N MET A 1 -3.66 12.91 0.80
CA MET A 1 -2.63 12.01 0.27
C MET A 1 -1.94 12.54 -0.96
N GLN A 2 -2.68 12.89 -2.00
CA GLN A 2 -2.08 13.44 -3.22
C GLN A 2 -1.30 14.72 -2.96
N GLU A 3 -1.77 15.57 -2.06
CA GLU A 3 -1.08 16.80 -1.69
C GLU A 3 0.32 16.55 -1.12
N ILE A 4 0.46 15.51 -0.31
CA ILE A 4 1.76 15.14 0.27
C ILE A 4 2.70 14.68 -0.84
N LEU A 5 2.20 13.89 -1.78
CA LEU A 5 3.00 13.43 -2.92
C LEU A 5 3.45 14.59 -3.80
N ASP A 6 2.56 15.55 -4.04
CA ASP A 6 2.85 16.71 -4.90
C ASP A 6 3.83 17.68 -4.25
N ASN A 7 3.71 17.92 -2.94
CA ASN A 7 4.47 18.93 -2.22
C ASN A 7 5.78 18.41 -1.63
N GLU A 8 5.78 17.17 -1.13
CA GLU A 8 6.91 16.62 -0.36
C GLU A 8 7.64 15.48 -1.08
N GLY A 9 7.05 14.91 -2.12
CA GLY A 9 7.65 13.84 -2.90
C GLY A 9 7.36 12.43 -2.38
N LEU A 10 7.71 11.45 -3.20
CA LEU A 10 7.42 10.04 -2.94
C LEU A 10 8.16 9.49 -1.73
N ASP A 11 9.46 9.77 -1.61
CA ASP A 11 10.28 9.23 -0.51
C ASP A 11 9.77 9.71 0.84
N PHE A 12 9.43 10.98 0.94
CA PHE A 12 8.85 11.53 2.17
C PHE A 12 7.52 10.85 2.50
N PHE A 13 6.67 10.69 1.49
CA PHE A 13 5.36 10.04 1.67
C PHE A 13 5.52 8.61 2.18
N LEU A 14 6.39 7.82 1.55
CA LEU A 14 6.60 6.43 1.95
C LEU A 14 7.18 6.32 3.36
N HIS A 15 8.09 7.22 3.71
CA HIS A 15 8.67 7.26 5.04
C HIS A 15 7.60 7.58 6.10
N LEU A 16 6.76 8.57 5.83
CA LEU A 16 5.69 8.96 6.74
C LEU A 16 4.67 7.84 6.91
N GLU A 17 4.25 7.24 5.80
CA GLU A 17 3.29 6.14 5.81
C GLU A 17 3.82 4.95 6.61
N GLY A 18 5.07 4.59 6.39
CA GLY A 18 5.72 3.49 7.11
C GLY A 18 5.84 3.76 8.60
N LYS A 19 6.18 4.99 8.97
CA LYS A 19 6.28 5.39 10.37
C LYS A 19 4.93 5.30 11.07
N ILE A 20 3.89 5.80 10.45
CA ILE A 20 2.54 5.73 11.00
C ILE A 20 2.10 4.27 11.15
N GLY A 21 2.32 3.45 10.12
CA GLY A 21 1.96 2.03 10.15
C GLY A 21 2.68 1.26 11.25
N ALA A 22 3.95 1.58 11.48
CA ALA A 22 4.74 0.92 12.52
C ALA A 22 4.28 1.27 13.94
N GLU A 23 3.57 2.38 14.10
CA GLU A 23 3.10 2.86 15.39
C GLU A 23 1.63 2.55 15.67
N LEU A 24 0.90 1.97 14.71
CA LEU A 24 -0.52 1.63 14.90
C LEU A 24 -0.68 0.58 15.99
N ASP A 25 -1.59 0.86 16.93
CA ASP A 25 -1.88 -0.03 18.05
C ASP A 25 -3.37 0.06 18.39
N TYR A 26 -4.16 -0.73 17.68
CA TYR A 26 -5.61 -0.77 17.84
C TYR A 26 -6.07 -2.20 18.08
N ASP A 27 -7.04 -2.37 18.98
CA ASP A 27 -7.64 -3.67 19.27
C ASP A 27 -9.05 -3.71 18.70
N LYS A 28 -9.48 -4.91 18.27
CA LYS A 28 -10.83 -5.16 17.72
C LYS A 28 -11.21 -4.18 16.61
N THR A 29 -10.24 -3.88 15.74
CA THR A 29 -10.37 -2.87 14.70
C THR A 29 -10.02 -3.47 13.34
N VAL A 30 -10.76 -3.07 12.31
CA VAL A 30 -10.39 -3.37 10.93
C VAL A 30 -9.59 -2.19 10.40
N ILE A 31 -8.38 -2.46 9.94
CA ILE A 31 -7.49 -1.44 9.40
C ILE A 31 -7.40 -1.62 7.88
N ALA A 32 -7.88 -0.63 7.14
CA ALA A 32 -7.75 -0.61 5.69
C ALA A 32 -6.56 0.29 5.34
N THR A 33 -5.48 -0.32 4.87
CA THR A 33 -4.25 0.40 4.53
C THR A 33 -4.26 0.86 3.08
N GLY A 34 -3.45 1.86 2.79
CA GLY A 34 -3.10 2.16 1.40
C GLY A 34 -2.22 1.05 0.83
N GLY A 35 -2.18 0.94 -0.49
CA GLY A 35 -1.44 -0.14 -1.16
C GLY A 35 0.07 -0.10 -0.96
N SER A 36 0.63 1.06 -0.70
CA SER A 36 2.08 1.23 -0.50
C SER A 36 2.56 0.89 0.91
N MET A 37 1.65 0.65 1.86
CA MET A 37 2.04 0.27 3.22
C MET A 37 2.92 -0.99 3.23
N VAL A 38 2.71 -1.89 2.29
CA VAL A 38 3.46 -3.13 2.14
C VAL A 38 4.95 -2.91 1.87
N LEU A 39 5.33 -1.73 1.41
CA LEU A 39 6.73 -1.38 1.15
C LEU A 39 7.52 -1.10 2.42
N SER A 40 6.86 -0.91 3.55
CA SER A 40 7.52 -0.68 4.83
C SER A 40 7.58 -1.97 5.64
N GLU A 41 8.79 -2.49 5.85
CA GLU A 41 8.98 -3.70 6.65
C GLU A 41 8.51 -3.49 8.10
N ASN A 42 8.83 -2.34 8.68
CA ASN A 42 8.46 -2.04 10.06
C ASN A 42 6.95 -1.96 10.24
N ALA A 43 6.25 -1.33 9.30
CA ALA A 43 4.80 -1.24 9.33
C ALA A 43 4.16 -2.62 9.21
N MET A 44 4.61 -3.42 8.26
CA MET A 44 4.06 -4.76 8.04
C MET A 44 4.35 -5.70 9.19
N GLU A 45 5.54 -5.62 9.78
CA GLU A 45 5.88 -6.40 10.95
C GLU A 45 4.95 -6.07 12.12
N ASN A 46 4.71 -4.79 12.36
CA ASN A 46 3.78 -4.34 13.40
C ASN A 46 2.35 -4.85 13.15
N LEU A 47 1.85 -4.71 11.94
CA LEU A 47 0.49 -5.14 11.59
C LEU A 47 0.33 -6.65 11.69
N ARG A 48 1.31 -7.41 11.23
CA ARG A 48 1.27 -8.88 11.30
C ARG A 48 1.38 -9.40 12.73
N LYS A 49 2.14 -8.72 13.57
CA LYS A 49 2.31 -9.08 14.97
C LYS A 49 1.01 -8.89 15.76
N ASN A 50 0.28 -7.84 15.46
CA ASN A 50 -0.90 -7.44 16.22
C ASN A 50 -2.23 -7.88 15.60
N GLY A 51 -2.20 -8.50 14.42
CA GLY A 51 -3.42 -8.89 13.73
C GLY A 51 -3.17 -9.83 12.57
N LYS A 52 -4.22 -10.04 11.80
CA LYS A 52 -4.17 -10.87 10.60
C LYS A 52 -4.24 -9.95 9.37
N VAL A 53 -3.31 -10.15 8.44
CA VAL A 53 -3.28 -9.39 7.21
C VAL A 53 -4.03 -10.14 6.13
N VAL A 54 -5.02 -9.48 5.52
CA VAL A 54 -5.84 -10.05 4.45
C VAL A 54 -5.52 -9.31 3.16
N PHE A 55 -5.19 -10.07 2.13
CA PHE A 55 -4.95 -9.51 0.79
C PHE A 55 -6.18 -9.76 -0.09
N ILE A 56 -6.75 -8.67 -0.58
CA ILE A 56 -7.83 -8.73 -1.56
C ILE A 56 -7.19 -8.78 -2.93
N ASP A 57 -7.15 -9.98 -3.51
CA ASP A 57 -6.43 -10.24 -4.77
C ASP A 57 -7.33 -9.93 -5.96
N VAL A 58 -6.91 -8.96 -6.76
CA VAL A 58 -7.63 -8.54 -7.96
C VAL A 58 -6.66 -8.54 -9.14
N ASP A 59 -7.07 -9.08 -10.28
CA ASP A 59 -6.24 -9.10 -11.49
C ASP A 59 -5.90 -7.69 -11.95
N LEU A 60 -4.70 -7.53 -12.53
CA LEU A 60 -4.23 -6.25 -13.02
C LEU A 60 -5.19 -5.62 -14.04
N ASP A 61 -5.74 -6.41 -14.96
CA ASP A 61 -6.66 -5.92 -15.97
C ASP A 61 -7.93 -5.34 -15.34
N GLU A 62 -8.44 -5.98 -14.29
CA GLU A 62 -9.60 -5.49 -13.56
C GLU A 62 -9.27 -4.21 -12.80
N ILE A 63 -8.08 -4.11 -12.22
CA ILE A 63 -7.62 -2.90 -11.55
C ILE A 63 -7.55 -1.74 -12.54
N LYS A 64 -6.98 -1.98 -13.72
CA LYS A 64 -6.89 -0.96 -14.78
C LYS A 64 -8.28 -0.48 -15.21
N ARG A 65 -9.23 -1.39 -15.30
CA ARG A 65 -10.61 -1.05 -15.67
C ARG A 65 -11.28 -0.16 -14.62
N ARG A 66 -11.02 -0.41 -13.34
CA ARG A 66 -11.65 0.33 -12.24
C ARG A 66 -10.98 1.68 -11.98
N VAL A 67 -9.69 1.78 -12.22
CA VAL A 67 -8.92 2.99 -11.89
C VAL A 67 -8.87 3.91 -13.11
N THR A 68 -9.67 4.97 -13.10
CA THR A 68 -9.73 5.94 -14.20
C THR A 68 -9.10 7.28 -13.86
N ASN A 69 -8.77 7.52 -12.58
CA ASN A 69 -8.26 8.79 -12.09
C ASN A 69 -6.91 8.61 -11.36
N ILE A 70 -5.98 7.91 -12.00
CA ILE A 70 -4.68 7.55 -11.40
C ILE A 70 -3.95 8.77 -10.84
N LYS A 71 -3.94 9.89 -11.56
CA LYS A 71 -3.20 11.08 -11.18
C LYS A 71 -3.71 11.76 -9.90
N THR A 72 -5.00 11.60 -9.59
CA THR A 72 -5.63 12.27 -8.46
C THR A 72 -5.94 11.32 -7.30
N ARG A 73 -5.71 10.03 -7.50
CA ARG A 73 -6.11 9.00 -6.53
C ARG A 73 -5.15 8.86 -5.35
N GLY A 74 -3.99 9.51 -5.39
CA GLY A 74 -3.01 9.39 -4.32
C GLY A 74 -2.23 8.08 -4.33
N ILE A 75 -2.05 7.48 -5.50
CA ILE A 75 -1.23 6.28 -5.65
C ILE A 75 0.24 6.71 -5.64
N ALA A 76 1.04 6.05 -4.79
CA ALA A 76 2.46 6.35 -4.65
C ALA A 76 3.26 5.73 -5.81
N PHE A 77 3.31 6.44 -6.93
CA PHE A 77 4.14 6.07 -8.08
C PHE A 77 5.50 6.77 -8.00
N GLY A 78 6.55 6.09 -8.41
CA GLY A 78 7.82 6.72 -8.71
C GLY A 78 7.72 7.46 -10.05
N LYS A 79 8.69 8.34 -10.31
CA LYS A 79 8.72 9.11 -11.56
C LYS A 79 8.86 8.16 -12.75
N GLY A 80 7.95 8.25 -13.69
CA GLY A 80 7.95 7.41 -14.90
C GLY A 80 7.37 6.01 -14.69
N GLU A 81 6.93 5.68 -13.49
CA GLU A 81 6.30 4.39 -13.22
C GLU A 81 4.86 4.34 -13.71
N THR A 82 4.42 3.16 -14.13
CA THR A 82 3.06 2.89 -14.53
C THR A 82 2.38 1.98 -13.50
N LEU A 83 1.07 1.79 -13.65
CA LEU A 83 0.34 0.85 -12.80
C LEU A 83 0.88 -0.58 -12.94
N ASP A 84 1.33 -0.97 -14.15
CA ASP A 84 1.96 -2.27 -14.38
C ASP A 84 3.23 -2.44 -13.53
N ASP A 85 4.06 -1.42 -13.49
CA ASP A 85 5.30 -1.45 -12.71
C ASP A 85 5.01 -1.58 -11.23
N VAL A 86 4.05 -0.81 -10.74
CA VAL A 86 3.64 -0.85 -9.33
C VAL A 86 3.09 -2.23 -8.96
N TYR A 87 2.24 -2.80 -9.80
CA TYR A 87 1.66 -4.11 -9.56
C TYR A 87 2.75 -5.18 -9.53
N ARG A 88 3.69 -5.15 -10.46
CA ARG A 88 4.79 -6.13 -10.55
C ARG A 88 5.65 -6.16 -9.30
N VAL A 89 5.90 -4.99 -8.72
CA VAL A 89 6.71 -4.88 -7.50
C VAL A 89 5.92 -5.30 -6.26
N ARG A 90 4.68 -4.86 -6.17
CA ARG A 90 3.89 -5.01 -4.93
C ARG A 90 3.17 -6.35 -4.80
N TYR A 91 2.74 -6.95 -5.92
CA TYR A 91 1.96 -8.18 -5.89
C TYR A 91 2.67 -9.32 -5.14
N PRO A 92 3.96 -9.60 -5.40
CA PRO A 92 4.66 -10.63 -4.64
C PRO A 92 4.73 -10.33 -3.14
N LEU A 93 4.84 -9.05 -2.78
CA LEU A 93 4.89 -8.63 -1.39
C LEU A 93 3.55 -8.84 -0.69
N TYR A 94 2.44 -8.50 -1.35
CA TYR A 94 1.11 -8.75 -0.81
C TYR A 94 0.91 -10.23 -0.53
N LYS A 95 1.30 -11.09 -1.44
CA LYS A 95 1.16 -12.54 -1.27
C LYS A 95 2.06 -13.07 -0.16
N LYS A 96 3.28 -12.58 -0.08
CA LYS A 96 4.25 -13.01 0.94
C LYS A 96 3.84 -12.59 2.35
N LEU A 97 3.35 -11.36 2.49
CA LEU A 97 3.12 -10.75 3.79
C LEU A 97 1.71 -10.93 4.32
N SER A 98 0.80 -11.47 3.52
CA SER A 98 -0.59 -11.66 3.91
C SER A 98 -0.85 -13.11 4.33
N LEU A 99 -1.63 -13.28 5.39
CA LEU A 99 -2.01 -14.59 5.88
C LEU A 99 -3.15 -15.20 5.05
N ILE A 100 -4.10 -14.36 4.64
CA ILE A 100 -5.30 -14.77 3.92
C ILE A 100 -5.37 -14.03 2.59
N HIS A 101 -5.65 -14.77 1.52
CA HIS A 101 -5.83 -14.22 0.18
C HIS A 101 -7.28 -14.47 -0.27
N ILE A 102 -7.96 -13.41 -0.66
CA ILE A 102 -9.34 -13.50 -1.13
C ILE A 102 -9.45 -13.06 -2.58
#